data_1b7f510f600f60984547f06594b684b9
#
_entry.id   1b7f510f600f60984547f06594b684b9
#
_cell.length_a   1.000
_cell.length_b   1.000
_cell.length_c   1.000
_cell.angle_alpha   90.00
_cell.angle_beta   90.00
_cell.angle_gamma   90.00
#
_symmetry.space_group_name_H-M   'P 1'
#
loop_
_entity.id
_entity.type
_entity.pdbx_description
1 polymer ?
#
loop_
_entity_poly.entity_id
_entity_poly.type
_entity_poly.pdbx_seq_one_letter_code
_entity_poly.pdbx_strand_id
1 'polypeptide(L)'
;MTSNALGKSTSVEVTNISGHGVWLLAGEQELFMSYEDFPWFKDVPVGKVLNVEEPKPGHFYWPDLDVDLTAEIIAHPDRFPLKSK
;
A
#
# COMPACT_ATOMS: atom_id res chain seq x y z
N MET A 1 7.97 8.53 -17.39
CA MET A 1 7.93 8.01 -17.43
C MET A 1 7.86 7.17 -17.47
N THR A 2 7.79 6.80 -17.55
CA THR A 2 7.64 6.03 -17.62
C THR A 2 7.83 5.17 -17.44
N SER A 3 7.86 4.86 -17.20
CA SER A 3 8.04 4.02 -17.06
C SER A 3 7.72 3.16 -16.93
N ASN A 4 7.28 2.81 -16.95
CA ASN A 4 6.83 1.92 -16.83
C ASN A 4 6.63 1.14 -17.48
N ALA A 5 6.74 1.06 -17.62
CA ALA A 5 6.50 0.50 -18.57
C ALA A 5 7.08 -0.65 -18.75
N LEU A 6 7.54 -1.10 -18.32
CA LEU A 6 8.06 -2.14 -18.38
C LEU A 6 7.32 -3.20 -18.26
N GLY A 7 6.49 -3.48 -18.59
CA GLY A 7 5.80 -4.55 -18.41
C GLY A 7 5.15 -4.75 -17.26
N LYS A 8 5.34 -4.18 -16.29
CA LYS A 8 4.70 -4.31 -15.20
C LYS A 8 3.65 -3.56 -15.31
N SER A 9 2.68 -3.71 -15.49
CA SER A 9 1.60 -2.94 -15.58
C SER A 9 1.18 -2.38 -14.38
N THR A 10 1.88 -2.30 -13.45
CA THR A 10 1.43 -1.84 -12.26
C THR A 10 1.24 -0.41 -12.26
N SER A 11 0.19 0.09 -11.84
CA SER A 11 -0.01 1.50 -11.69
C SER A 11 0.00 1.87 -10.25
N VAL A 12 0.49 1.05 -9.38
CA VAL A 12 0.50 1.35 -7.95
C VAL A 12 1.90 1.78 -7.53
N GLU A 13 1.95 2.75 -6.63
CA GLU A 13 3.24 3.27 -6.21
C GLU A 13 3.09 3.88 -4.81
N VAL A 14 4.05 3.66 -3.94
CA VAL A 14 4.10 4.35 -2.67
C VAL A 14 4.75 5.70 -2.96
N THR A 15 4.03 6.78 -2.73
CA THR A 15 4.52 8.10 -3.10
C THR A 15 5.10 8.85 -1.94
N ASN A 16 4.77 8.48 -0.71
CA ASN A 16 5.29 9.21 0.43
C ASN A 16 5.22 8.34 1.69
N ILE A 17 6.25 8.41 2.51
CA ILE A 17 6.29 7.72 3.77
C ILE A 17 6.55 8.82 4.80
N SER A 18 5.63 9.01 5.73
CA SER A 18 5.76 10.07 6.70
C SER A 18 5.77 9.47 8.10
N GLY A 19 5.86 10.32 9.09
CA GLY A 19 5.79 9.86 10.48
C GLY A 19 4.42 9.37 10.88
N HIS A 20 3.39 9.60 10.03
CA HIS A 20 2.05 9.24 10.36
C HIS A 20 1.54 8.04 9.56
N GLY A 21 2.14 7.75 8.46
CA GLY A 21 1.70 6.65 7.63
C GLY A 21 2.29 6.70 6.25
N VAL A 22 1.65 5.97 5.34
CA VAL A 22 2.17 5.76 4.00
C VAL A 22 1.11 6.18 3.00
N TRP A 23 1.52 6.93 1.98
CA TRP A 23 0.63 7.33 0.90
C TRP A 23 0.84 6.40 -0.28
N LEU A 24 -0.25 5.90 -0.82
CA LEU A 24 -0.22 4.98 -1.95
C LEU A 24 -1.00 5.60 -3.09
N LEU A 25 -0.44 5.59 -4.28
CA LEU A 25 -1.12 6.07 -5.46
C LEU A 25 -1.46 4.85 -6.31
N ALA A 26 -2.73 4.64 -6.56
CA ALA A 26 -3.18 3.53 -7.38
C ALA A 26 -3.97 4.11 -8.52
N GLY A 27 -3.39 4.14 -9.70
CA GLY A 27 -4.00 4.81 -10.83
C GLY A 27 -4.07 6.29 -10.53
N GLU A 28 -5.27 6.80 -10.41
CA GLU A 28 -5.44 8.21 -10.09
C GLU A 28 -5.93 8.41 -8.70
N GLN A 29 -5.99 7.37 -7.89
CA GLN A 29 -6.53 7.46 -6.56
C GLN A 29 -5.43 7.45 -5.54
N GLU A 30 -5.46 8.39 -4.61
CA GLU A 30 -4.48 8.42 -3.55
C GLU A 30 -5.09 7.85 -2.29
N LEU A 31 -4.42 6.95 -1.65
CA LEU A 31 -4.90 6.30 -0.45
C LEU A 31 -3.88 6.48 0.66
N PHE A 32 -4.36 6.76 1.86
CA PHE A 32 -3.45 6.95 2.99
C PHE A 32 -3.64 5.82 3.98
N MET A 33 -2.52 5.21 4.38
CA MET A 33 -2.54 4.12 5.34
C MET A 33 -1.83 4.60 6.59
N SER A 34 -2.58 4.92 7.63
CA SER A 34 -1.98 5.39 8.87
C SER A 34 -1.35 4.22 9.61
N TYR A 35 -0.33 4.48 10.39
CA TYR A 35 0.29 3.42 11.17
C TYR A 35 -0.64 2.93 12.27
N GLU A 36 -1.61 3.77 12.67
CA GLU A 36 -2.54 3.34 13.66
C GLU A 36 -3.43 2.25 13.13
N ASP A 37 -3.88 2.35 11.89
CA ASP A 37 -4.77 1.38 11.30
C ASP A 37 -4.00 0.27 10.59
N PHE A 38 -2.78 0.56 10.14
CA PHE A 38 -2.00 -0.40 9.37
C PHE A 38 -0.59 -0.48 9.96
N PRO A 39 -0.47 -1.08 11.15
CA PRO A 39 0.83 -1.04 11.85
C PRO A 39 1.94 -1.85 11.19
N TRP A 40 1.61 -2.66 10.21
CA TRP A 40 2.64 -3.47 9.57
C TRP A 40 3.70 -2.64 8.85
N PHE A 41 3.40 -1.37 8.56
CA PHE A 41 4.34 -0.53 7.83
C PHE A 41 5.22 0.30 8.76
N LYS A 42 4.98 0.24 10.07
CA LYS A 42 5.73 1.07 10.97
C LYS A 42 7.03 0.41 11.34
N ASP A 43 8.11 1.18 11.35
CA ASP A 43 9.41 0.67 11.77
C ASP A 43 9.94 -0.45 10.88
N VAL A 44 9.66 -0.40 9.60
CA VAL A 44 10.23 -1.37 8.68
C VAL A 44 11.08 -0.63 7.67
N PRO A 45 12.01 -1.30 7.04
CA PRO A 45 12.85 -0.63 6.05
C PRO A 45 12.03 -0.08 4.91
N VAL A 46 12.44 1.10 4.44
CA VAL A 46 11.73 1.78 3.37
C VAL A 46 11.61 0.89 2.14
N GLY A 47 12.64 0.15 1.81
CA GLY A 47 12.59 -0.69 0.62
C GLY A 47 11.47 -1.71 0.67
N LYS A 48 11.12 -2.19 1.85
CA LYS A 48 10.05 -3.15 1.96
C LYS A 48 8.69 -2.49 1.81
N VAL A 49 8.56 -1.25 2.23
CA VAL A 49 7.32 -0.52 2.09
C VAL A 49 7.11 -0.13 0.62
N LEU A 50 8.19 0.20 -0.07
CA LEU A 50 8.07 0.60 -1.46
C LEU A 50 7.76 -0.56 -2.40
N ASN A 51 8.04 -1.77 -1.98
CA ASN A 51 7.87 -2.93 -2.84
C ASN A 51 6.43 -3.41 -2.79
N VAL A 52 5.54 -2.75 -3.52
CA VAL A 52 4.14 -3.10 -3.54
C VAL A 52 3.75 -3.55 -4.92
N GLU A 53 2.86 -4.52 -5.00
CA GLU A 53 2.37 -5.05 -6.26
C GLU A 53 0.87 -4.93 -6.29
N GLU A 54 0.30 -4.87 -7.47
CA GLU A 54 -1.14 -4.85 -7.62
C GLU A 54 -1.53 -6.04 -8.49
N PRO A 55 -1.66 -7.22 -7.92
CA PRO A 55 -1.94 -8.42 -8.72
C PRO A 55 -3.30 -8.39 -9.39
N LYS A 56 -4.26 -7.67 -8.80
CA LYS A 56 -5.54 -7.48 -9.40
C LYS A 56 -5.94 -6.07 -9.13
N PRO A 57 -6.77 -5.46 -9.94
CA PRO A 57 -7.19 -4.08 -9.72
C PRO A 57 -7.77 -3.93 -8.32
N GLY A 58 -7.26 -2.98 -7.58
CA GLY A 58 -7.74 -2.71 -6.23
C GLY A 58 -7.20 -3.62 -5.16
N HIS A 59 -6.31 -4.55 -5.50
CA HIS A 59 -5.69 -5.42 -4.52
C HIS A 59 -4.20 -5.11 -4.47
N PHE A 60 -3.66 -4.85 -3.31
CA PHE A 60 -2.27 -4.46 -3.15
C PHE A 60 -1.55 -5.44 -2.23
N TYR A 61 -0.39 -5.87 -2.63
CA TYR A 61 0.34 -6.90 -1.91
C TYR A 61 1.78 -6.46 -1.69
N TRP A 62 2.26 -6.57 -0.48
CA TRP A 62 3.64 -6.28 -0.13
C TRP A 62 4.33 -7.59 0.21
N PRO A 63 5.06 -8.15 -0.75
CA PRO A 63 5.64 -9.49 -0.54
C PRO A 63 6.65 -9.57 0.59
N ASP A 64 7.39 -8.48 0.83
CA ASP A 64 8.37 -8.52 1.90
C ASP A 64 7.76 -8.45 3.27
N LEU A 65 6.53 -8.00 3.38
CA LEU A 65 5.83 -7.88 4.65
C LEU A 65 4.68 -8.87 4.75
N ASP A 66 4.38 -9.56 3.67
CA ASP A 66 3.26 -10.50 3.62
C ASP A 66 1.97 -9.77 4.01
N VAL A 67 1.77 -8.57 3.48
CA VAL A 67 0.58 -7.79 3.73
C VAL A 67 -0.23 -7.69 2.46
N ASP A 68 -1.53 -7.94 2.57
CA ASP A 68 -2.43 -7.94 1.43
C ASP A 68 -3.61 -7.06 1.80
N LEU A 69 -3.83 -5.98 1.09
CA LEU A 69 -4.90 -5.04 1.37
C LEU A 69 -5.66 -4.70 0.11
N THR A 70 -6.90 -4.26 0.27
CA THR A 70 -7.66 -3.79 -0.88
C THR A 70 -7.88 -2.29 -0.74
N ALA A 71 -8.22 -1.65 -1.84
CA ALA A 71 -8.50 -0.23 -1.83
C ALA A 71 -9.64 0.09 -0.86
N GLU A 72 -10.62 -0.81 -0.77
CA GLU A 72 -11.73 -0.58 0.11
C GLU A 72 -11.32 -0.65 1.57
N ILE A 73 -10.47 -1.58 1.93
CA ILE A 73 -9.98 -1.69 3.29
C ILE A 73 -9.20 -0.43 3.66
N ILE A 74 -8.38 0.07 2.74
CA ILE A 74 -7.58 1.24 3.02
C ILE A 74 -8.46 2.47 3.16
N ALA A 75 -9.48 2.58 2.33
CA ALA A 75 -10.33 3.74 2.37
C ALA A 75 -11.27 3.72 3.57
N HIS A 76 -11.60 2.55 4.09
CA HIS A 76 -12.55 2.43 5.18
C HIS A 76 -12.05 1.46 6.25
N PRO A 77 -10.95 1.79 6.90
CA PRO A 77 -10.36 0.84 7.85
C PRO A 77 -11.25 0.54 9.03
N ASP A 78 -12.14 1.48 9.40
CA ASP A 78 -13.01 1.23 10.52
C ASP A 78 -14.07 0.21 10.17
N ARG A 79 -14.35 -0.03 8.90
CA ARG A 79 -15.33 -1.02 8.54
C ARG A 79 -14.69 -2.39 8.45
N PHE A 80 -13.39 -2.49 8.38
CA PHE A 80 -12.68 -3.75 8.28
C PHE A 80 -11.60 -3.76 9.36
N PRO A 81 -12.00 -3.96 10.62
CA PRO A 81 -11.02 -3.87 11.70
C PRO A 81 -9.95 -4.90 11.47
N LEU A 82 -8.73 -4.47 11.39
CA LEU A 82 -7.67 -5.35 11.16
C LEU A 82 -7.11 -5.77 12.45
N LYS A 83 -7.49 -6.87 12.99
CA LYS A 83 -7.04 -7.25 14.19
C LYS A 83 -5.86 -7.93 13.97
N SER A 84 -4.84 -7.63 14.14
CA SER A 84 -3.74 -8.26 13.89
C SER A 84 -3.47 -9.33 14.57
N LYS A 85 -3.78 -9.67 14.90
CA LYS A 85 -3.51 -10.66 15.44
C LYS A 85 -2.69 -10.68 15.96
#